data_1dc3e11de30baeefb923af3f812f244e
#
_entry.id   1dc3e11de30baeefb923af3f812f244e
#
_cell.length_a   1.000
_cell.length_b   1.000
_cell.length_c   1.000
_cell.angle_alpha   90.00
_cell.angle_beta   90.00
_cell.angle_gamma   90.00
#
_symmetry.space_group_name_H-M   'P 1'
#
loop_
_entity.id
_entity.type
_entity.pdbx_description
1 polymer ?
#
loop_
_entity_poly.entity_id
_entity_poly.type
_entity_poly.pdbx_seq_one_letter_code
_entity_poly.pdbx_strand_id
1 'polypeptide(L)'
;MNTLQLCKYLILVNAELIEKTAMRNCHCIGLNSFIINEKPKVRLFIAEPNCELFEKFDYLNPIIPIHPHKYDDMFSQLEGIMVNHLYKVGGVHEFNKYQYKRLSDKKTELEFLGKECLDYLGGKKHITELKATELHTASLQGERCSWLITETFENKNFEQIAYHQNLIERKELYKPMLNSNEYLHSYFNL
;
A
#
# COMPACT_ATOMS: atom_id res chain seq x y z
N MET A 1 14.63 -8.37 20.30
CA MET A 1 13.21 -8.43 19.89
C MET A 1 13.18 -8.57 18.38
N ASN A 2 12.49 -9.58 17.84
CA ASN A 2 12.34 -9.72 16.39
C ASN A 2 11.18 -8.85 15.87
N THR A 3 11.05 -8.73 14.54
CA THR A 3 10.04 -7.86 13.89
C THR A 3 8.61 -8.18 14.33
N LEU A 4 8.25 -9.46 14.43
CA LEU A 4 6.91 -9.89 14.86
C LEU A 4 6.64 -9.51 16.31
N GLN A 5 7.62 -9.67 17.20
CA GLN A 5 7.50 -9.27 18.61
C GLN A 5 7.34 -7.75 18.74
N LEU A 6 8.10 -6.96 17.94
CA LEU A 6 7.93 -5.52 17.89
C LEU A 6 6.54 -5.12 17.39
N CYS A 7 6.05 -5.75 16.32
CA CYS A 7 4.71 -5.51 15.81
C CYS A 7 3.64 -5.76 16.89
N LYS A 8 3.67 -6.92 17.55
CA LYS A 8 2.75 -7.27 18.65
C LYS A 8 2.80 -6.25 19.78
N TYR A 9 3.99 -5.84 20.21
CA TYR A 9 4.17 -4.81 21.23
C TYR A 9 3.54 -3.48 20.82
N LEU A 10 3.80 -3.00 19.59
CA LEU A 10 3.24 -1.74 19.07
C LEU A 10 1.70 -1.79 18.99
N ILE A 11 1.11 -2.93 18.63
CA ILE A 11 -0.34 -3.11 18.64
C ILE A 11 -0.90 -2.91 20.05
N LEU A 12 -0.29 -3.54 21.06
CA LEU A 12 -0.78 -3.47 22.44
C LEU A 12 -0.69 -2.06 23.04
N VAL A 13 0.39 -1.31 22.73
CA VAL A 13 0.61 0.02 23.34
C VAL A 13 -0.05 1.18 22.59
N ASN A 14 -0.52 0.98 21.36
CA ASN A 14 -1.09 2.03 20.51
C ASN A 14 -2.57 1.73 20.11
N ALA A 15 -3.33 1.07 20.96
CA ALA A 15 -4.70 0.66 20.68
C ALA A 15 -5.63 1.81 20.23
N GLU A 16 -5.55 2.98 20.88
CA GLU A 16 -6.36 4.16 20.51
C GLU A 16 -5.99 4.69 19.11
N LEU A 17 -4.70 4.72 18.78
CA LEU A 17 -4.23 5.13 17.45
C LEU A 17 -4.77 4.20 16.36
N ILE A 18 -4.73 2.90 16.63
CA ILE A 18 -5.20 1.87 15.70
C ILE A 18 -6.70 2.04 15.44
N GLU A 19 -7.53 2.12 16.50
CA GLU A 19 -8.99 2.31 16.34
C GLU A 19 -9.33 3.58 15.54
N LYS A 20 -8.56 4.63 15.70
CA LYS A 20 -8.77 5.90 14.99
C LYS A 20 -8.36 5.85 13.53
N THR A 21 -7.37 5.04 13.17
CA THR A 21 -6.70 5.11 11.87
C THR A 21 -6.87 3.87 10.99
N ALA A 22 -7.46 2.80 11.53
CA ALA A 22 -7.64 1.55 10.81
C ALA A 22 -8.59 1.70 9.62
N MET A 23 -8.21 1.12 8.49
CA MET A 23 -8.96 1.16 7.23
C MET A 23 -9.10 -0.22 6.62
N ARG A 24 -10.30 -0.55 6.15
CA ARG A 24 -10.57 -1.69 5.28
C ARG A 24 -10.40 -1.31 3.82
N ASN A 25 -10.04 -2.30 3.01
CA ASN A 25 -9.93 -2.14 1.56
C ASN A 25 -9.02 -0.96 1.17
N CYS A 26 -7.87 -0.87 1.80
CA CYS A 26 -6.86 0.14 1.49
C CYS A 26 -6.19 -0.22 0.15
N HIS A 27 -6.39 0.58 -0.88
CA HIS A 27 -5.97 0.40 -2.27
C HIS A 27 -6.76 -0.66 -3.08
N CYS A 28 -7.19 -1.76 -2.48
CA CYS A 28 -7.97 -2.82 -3.14
C CYS A 28 -8.83 -3.57 -2.13
N ILE A 29 -9.79 -4.36 -2.60
CA ILE A 29 -10.64 -5.17 -1.73
C ILE A 29 -9.79 -6.22 -1.01
N GLY A 30 -10.06 -6.41 0.28
CA GLY A 30 -9.41 -7.38 1.14
C GLY A 30 -8.04 -6.95 1.67
N LEU A 31 -7.55 -5.73 1.38
CA LEU A 31 -6.33 -5.19 1.98
C LEU A 31 -6.65 -4.23 3.11
N ASN A 32 -6.29 -4.57 4.35
CA ASN A 32 -6.51 -3.75 5.53
C ASN A 32 -5.22 -3.03 5.95
N SER A 33 -5.35 -1.82 6.51
CA SER A 33 -4.22 -0.96 6.89
C SER A 33 -4.42 -0.38 8.28
N PHE A 34 -3.37 -0.43 9.11
CA PHE A 34 -3.36 0.04 10.50
C PHE A 34 -2.10 0.88 10.75
N ILE A 35 -2.24 2.10 11.26
CA ILE A 35 -1.09 2.85 11.77
C ILE A 35 -0.83 2.37 13.19
N ILE A 36 0.27 1.66 13.39
CA ILE A 36 0.64 1.06 14.69
C ILE A 36 1.70 1.85 15.44
N ASN A 37 2.26 2.91 14.83
CA ASN A 37 3.14 3.89 15.47
C ASN A 37 3.15 5.18 14.63
N GLU A 38 3.22 6.36 15.30
CA GLU A 38 3.22 7.65 14.59
C GLU A 38 4.63 8.19 14.27
N LYS A 39 5.60 7.93 15.15
CA LYS A 39 6.97 8.51 15.02
C LYS A 39 8.05 7.49 15.45
N PRO A 40 8.77 6.86 14.50
CA PRO A 40 8.53 6.92 13.04
C PRO A 40 7.16 6.34 12.70
N LYS A 41 6.58 6.76 11.60
CA LYS A 41 5.29 6.22 11.21
C LYS A 41 5.47 4.79 10.70
N VAL A 42 4.81 3.87 11.40
CA VAL A 42 4.79 2.45 11.06
C VAL A 42 3.37 2.05 10.72
N ARG A 43 3.20 1.51 9.51
CA ARG A 43 1.93 1.01 9.01
C ARG A 43 2.00 -0.50 8.85
N LEU A 44 1.03 -1.19 9.43
CA LEU A 44 0.80 -2.61 9.22
C LEU A 44 -0.23 -2.79 8.12
N PHE A 45 0.06 -3.68 7.17
CA PHE A 45 -0.88 -4.16 6.18
C PHE A 45 -1.18 -5.64 6.42
N ILE A 46 -2.45 -6.00 6.28
CA ILE A 46 -2.92 -7.39 6.34
C ILE A 46 -3.82 -7.63 5.14
N ALA A 47 -3.47 -8.62 4.33
CA ALA A 47 -4.29 -9.11 3.23
C ALA A 47 -5.14 -10.28 3.70
N GLU A 48 -6.47 -10.12 3.56
CA GLU A 48 -7.44 -11.19 3.79
C GLU A 48 -7.34 -12.25 2.68
N PRO A 49 -7.83 -13.48 2.91
CA PRO A 49 -7.77 -14.54 1.89
C PRO A 49 -8.45 -14.20 0.56
N ASN A 50 -9.43 -13.28 0.57
CA ASN A 50 -10.11 -12.77 -0.62
C ASN A 50 -9.50 -11.48 -1.19
N CYS A 51 -8.30 -11.11 -0.78
CA CYS A 51 -7.65 -9.90 -1.27
C CYS A 51 -7.34 -10.03 -2.77
N GLU A 52 -7.76 -9.03 -3.54
CA GLU A 52 -7.57 -8.98 -5.00
C GLU A 52 -6.09 -9.10 -5.41
N LEU A 53 -5.14 -8.71 -4.54
CA LEU A 53 -3.71 -8.82 -4.83
C LEU A 53 -3.19 -10.27 -4.92
N PHE A 54 -3.96 -11.27 -4.51
CA PHE A 54 -3.64 -12.68 -4.72
C PHE A 54 -4.01 -13.16 -6.13
N GLU A 55 -4.75 -12.37 -6.90
CA GLU A 55 -5.05 -12.68 -8.29
C GLU A 55 -3.79 -12.66 -9.16
N LYS A 56 -3.90 -13.28 -10.36
CA LYS A 56 -2.79 -13.30 -11.31
C LYS A 56 -2.41 -11.87 -11.70
N PHE A 57 -1.17 -11.50 -11.43
CA PHE A 57 -0.65 -10.17 -11.75
C PHE A 57 -0.62 -9.91 -13.26
N ASP A 58 -1.23 -8.80 -13.66
CA ASP A 58 -1.14 -8.24 -15.01
C ASP A 58 -0.34 -6.91 -14.97
N TYR A 59 0.85 -6.91 -15.57
CA TYR A 59 1.72 -5.74 -15.56
C TYR A 59 1.20 -4.55 -16.38
N LEU A 60 0.25 -4.77 -17.30
CA LEU A 60 -0.40 -3.71 -18.07
C LEU A 60 -1.64 -3.15 -17.37
N ASN A 61 -2.26 -3.93 -16.49
CA ASN A 61 -3.48 -3.53 -15.79
C ASN A 61 -3.45 -3.98 -14.31
N PRO A 62 -2.51 -3.46 -13.51
CA PRO A 62 -2.36 -3.88 -12.12
C PRO A 62 -3.56 -3.43 -11.27
N ILE A 63 -3.93 -4.22 -10.27
CA ILE A 63 -5.04 -3.94 -9.35
C ILE A 63 -4.82 -2.63 -8.58
N ILE A 64 -3.60 -2.44 -8.03
CA ILE A 64 -3.19 -1.16 -7.48
C ILE A 64 -2.53 -0.35 -8.60
N PRO A 65 -2.97 0.89 -8.88
CA PRO A 65 -2.32 1.75 -9.86
C PRO A 65 -0.83 1.90 -9.59
N ILE A 66 0.00 1.97 -10.63
CA ILE A 66 1.43 2.22 -10.50
C ILE A 66 1.63 3.62 -9.96
N HIS A 67 2.39 3.78 -8.89
CA HIS A 67 2.56 5.07 -8.20
C HIS A 67 3.92 5.19 -7.51
N PRO A 68 4.41 6.42 -7.28
CA PRO A 68 5.50 6.72 -6.36
C PRO A 68 4.97 6.93 -4.94
N HIS A 69 5.86 6.99 -3.96
CA HIS A 69 5.51 7.29 -2.57
C HIS A 69 5.95 8.70 -2.15
N LYS A 70 5.31 9.23 -1.11
CA LYS A 70 5.72 10.47 -0.46
C LYS A 70 7.01 10.29 0.36
N TYR A 71 7.24 9.09 0.85
CA TYR A 71 8.36 8.72 1.72
C TYR A 71 9.18 7.60 1.12
N ASP A 72 10.46 7.54 1.49
CA ASP A 72 11.21 6.29 1.35
C ASP A 72 10.63 5.30 2.36
N ASP A 73 10.28 4.11 1.90
CA ASP A 73 9.62 3.10 2.68
C ASP A 73 10.54 1.91 2.97
N MET A 74 10.65 1.58 4.27
CA MET A 74 11.31 0.36 4.73
C MET A 74 10.26 -0.74 4.91
N PHE A 75 10.44 -1.87 4.25
CA PHE A 75 9.52 -3.02 4.30
C PHE A 75 10.04 -4.11 5.23
N SER A 76 9.15 -4.65 6.04
CA SER A 76 9.42 -5.84 6.86
C SER A 76 8.28 -6.84 6.72
N GLN A 77 8.54 -7.95 6.02
CA GLN A 77 7.58 -9.02 5.83
C GLN A 77 7.35 -9.77 7.14
N LEU A 78 6.08 -10.00 7.50
CA LEU A 78 5.69 -10.79 8.67
C LEU A 78 5.17 -12.17 8.26
N GLU A 79 4.32 -12.24 7.23
CA GLU A 79 3.72 -13.48 6.73
C GLU A 79 3.52 -13.39 5.22
N GLY A 80 3.59 -14.53 4.52
CA GLY A 80 3.40 -14.61 3.06
C GLY A 80 4.53 -13.98 2.26
N ILE A 81 4.28 -13.66 1.00
CA ILE A 81 5.24 -13.02 0.10
C ILE A 81 4.57 -11.86 -0.63
N MET A 82 5.06 -10.65 -0.42
CA MET A 82 4.73 -9.49 -1.26
C MET A 82 5.76 -9.37 -2.39
N VAL A 83 5.28 -9.18 -3.61
CA VAL A 83 6.09 -8.91 -4.80
C VAL A 83 5.87 -7.47 -5.20
N ASN A 84 6.91 -6.64 -5.14
CA ASN A 84 6.89 -5.29 -5.68
C ASN A 84 7.27 -5.33 -7.15
N HIS A 85 6.41 -4.81 -8.01
CA HIS A 85 6.59 -4.71 -9.45
C HIS A 85 7.03 -3.29 -9.80
N LEU A 86 8.24 -3.15 -10.32
CA LEU A 86 8.87 -1.86 -10.59
C LEU A 86 8.66 -1.43 -12.03
N TYR A 87 8.57 -0.11 -12.22
CA TYR A 87 8.39 0.52 -13.53
C TYR A 87 9.33 1.71 -13.69
N LYS A 88 9.57 2.09 -14.95
CA LYS A 88 10.40 3.24 -15.32
C LYS A 88 9.72 4.04 -16.42
N VAL A 89 9.73 5.37 -16.31
CA VAL A 89 9.29 6.28 -17.36
C VAL A 89 10.21 6.21 -18.58
N GLY A 90 9.64 6.41 -19.79
CA GLY A 90 10.36 6.37 -21.04
C GLY A 90 10.34 5.02 -21.76
N GLY A 91 9.41 4.14 -21.37
CA GLY A 91 9.25 2.80 -21.95
C GLY A 91 8.35 2.73 -23.18
N VAL A 92 7.84 1.50 -23.45
CA VAL A 92 7.04 1.20 -24.65
C VAL A 92 5.55 0.98 -24.36
N HIS A 93 5.16 0.78 -23.08
CA HIS A 93 3.78 0.51 -22.72
C HIS A 93 3.09 1.80 -22.28
N GLU A 94 2.07 2.22 -23.03
CA GLU A 94 1.30 3.44 -22.76
C GLU A 94 0.33 3.24 -21.60
N PHE A 95 0.37 4.15 -20.62
CA PHE A 95 -0.55 4.22 -19.48
C PHE A 95 -1.21 5.60 -19.42
N ASN A 96 -2.45 5.65 -18.95
CA ASN A 96 -3.07 6.89 -18.56
C ASN A 96 -2.44 7.37 -17.25
N LYS A 97 -2.05 8.64 -17.22
CA LYS A 97 -1.46 9.33 -16.05
C LYS A 97 -2.52 10.14 -15.35
N TYR A 98 -2.62 9.98 -14.06
CA TYR A 98 -3.59 10.66 -13.21
C TYR A 98 -2.89 11.36 -12.05
N GLN A 99 -3.50 12.43 -11.53
CA GLN A 99 -3.09 13.10 -10.30
C GLN A 99 -4.25 13.09 -9.30
N TYR A 100 -3.96 12.70 -8.05
CA TYR A 100 -4.90 12.86 -6.95
C TYR A 100 -4.77 14.26 -6.37
N LYS A 101 -5.78 15.11 -6.58
CA LYS A 101 -5.88 16.45 -5.98
C LYS A 101 -6.72 16.39 -4.71
N ARG A 102 -6.14 16.80 -3.59
CA ARG A 102 -6.88 16.93 -2.34
C ARG A 102 -7.66 18.26 -2.34
N LEU A 103 -8.98 18.19 -2.46
CA LEU A 103 -9.86 19.36 -2.46
C LEU A 103 -10.22 19.84 -1.06
N SER A 104 -10.28 18.92 -0.09
CA SER A 104 -10.55 19.18 1.33
C SER A 104 -10.06 18.00 2.16
N ASP A 105 -10.20 18.09 3.50
CA ASP A 105 -9.76 17.02 4.41
C ASP A 105 -10.43 15.66 4.18
N LYS A 106 -11.52 15.62 3.43
CA LYS A 106 -12.31 14.40 3.19
C LYS A 106 -12.58 14.11 1.71
N LYS A 107 -12.15 14.98 0.78
CA LYS A 107 -12.45 14.83 -0.64
C LYS A 107 -11.18 14.91 -1.48
N THR A 108 -10.95 13.87 -2.26
CA THR A 108 -9.90 13.80 -3.27
C THR A 108 -10.56 13.72 -4.64
N GLU A 109 -10.04 14.44 -5.61
CA GLU A 109 -10.46 14.39 -7.01
C GLU A 109 -9.34 13.75 -7.85
N LEU A 110 -9.74 12.95 -8.82
CA LEU A 110 -8.84 12.31 -9.76
C LEU A 110 -8.82 13.11 -11.06
N GLU A 111 -7.69 13.72 -11.39
CA GLU A 111 -7.49 14.47 -12.63
C GLU A 111 -6.69 13.65 -13.63
N PHE A 112 -7.18 13.54 -14.86
CA PHE A 112 -6.42 12.94 -15.96
C PHE A 112 -5.42 13.96 -16.51
N LEU A 113 -4.14 13.62 -16.51
CA LEU A 113 -3.06 14.49 -16.99
C LEU A 113 -2.60 14.17 -18.42
N GLY A 114 -3.06 13.05 -19.00
CA GLY A 114 -2.61 12.60 -20.32
C GLY A 114 -2.08 11.17 -20.26
N LYS A 115 -1.21 10.83 -21.20
CA LYS A 115 -0.63 9.49 -21.32
C LYS A 115 0.89 9.55 -21.18
N GLU A 116 1.48 8.50 -20.62
CA GLU A 116 2.91 8.36 -20.48
C GLU A 116 3.34 6.90 -20.71
N CYS A 117 4.48 6.71 -21.35
CA CYS A 117 5.00 5.36 -21.60
C CYS A 117 5.87 4.89 -20.46
N LEU A 118 5.62 3.68 -19.97
CA LEU A 118 6.40 3.01 -18.93
C LEU A 118 6.99 1.70 -19.44
N ASP A 119 8.16 1.32 -18.91
CA ASP A 119 8.71 -0.02 -19.00
C ASP A 119 8.48 -0.76 -17.69
N TYR A 120 8.06 -2.02 -17.80
CA TYR A 120 8.01 -2.94 -16.67
C TYR A 120 9.40 -3.55 -16.44
N LEU A 121 9.98 -3.32 -15.26
CA LEU A 121 11.32 -3.78 -14.89
C LEU A 121 11.33 -5.15 -14.21
N GLY A 122 10.17 -5.72 -13.92
CA GLY A 122 10.02 -7.00 -13.26
C GLY A 122 9.56 -6.91 -11.82
N GLY A 123 9.19 -8.08 -11.27
CA GLY A 123 8.78 -8.23 -9.87
C GLY A 123 9.96 -8.60 -8.98
N LYS A 124 10.08 -7.95 -7.82
CA LYS A 124 11.09 -8.24 -6.80
C LYS A 124 10.43 -8.69 -5.52
N LYS A 125 10.78 -9.88 -5.04
CA LYS A 125 10.43 -10.40 -3.71
C LYS A 125 11.40 -9.86 -2.65
N HIS A 126 10.95 -9.79 -1.41
CA HIS A 126 11.80 -9.44 -0.26
C HIS A 126 12.53 -8.10 -0.41
N ILE A 127 11.89 -7.11 -1.03
CA ILE A 127 12.40 -5.74 -0.99
C ILE A 127 12.41 -5.27 0.47
N THR A 128 13.54 -4.71 0.91
CA THR A 128 13.65 -4.11 2.24
C THR A 128 13.50 -2.59 2.22
N GLU A 129 13.67 -1.97 1.07
CA GLU A 129 13.55 -0.53 0.87
C GLU A 129 12.98 -0.20 -0.51
N LEU A 130 12.15 0.82 -0.58
CA LEU A 130 11.65 1.44 -1.81
C LEU A 130 11.83 2.95 -1.70
N LYS A 131 12.45 3.56 -2.70
CA LYS A 131 12.65 5.01 -2.72
C LYS A 131 11.36 5.73 -3.11
N ALA A 132 11.14 6.90 -2.54
CA ALA A 132 9.95 7.73 -2.79
C ALA A 132 9.69 8.01 -4.28
N THR A 133 10.73 8.05 -5.10
CA THR A 133 10.64 8.30 -6.55
C THR A 133 10.44 7.06 -7.40
N GLU A 134 10.52 5.85 -6.83
CA GLU A 134 10.36 4.60 -7.57
C GLU A 134 8.89 4.36 -7.88
N LEU A 135 8.58 4.12 -9.15
CA LEU A 135 7.25 3.74 -9.61
C LEU A 135 7.04 2.26 -9.37
N HIS A 136 6.03 1.92 -8.62
CA HIS A 136 5.73 0.53 -8.33
C HIS A 136 4.23 0.23 -8.16
N THR A 137 3.92 -1.05 -8.14
CA THR A 137 2.69 -1.67 -7.66
C THR A 137 3.03 -2.98 -6.97
N ALA A 138 2.04 -3.68 -6.43
CA ALA A 138 2.27 -4.92 -5.69
C ALA A 138 1.32 -6.04 -6.12
N SER A 139 1.77 -7.28 -5.94
CA SER A 139 0.95 -8.49 -5.89
C SER A 139 1.38 -9.36 -4.72
N LEU A 140 0.57 -10.35 -4.36
CA LEU A 140 0.80 -11.23 -3.22
C LEU A 140 0.87 -12.69 -3.65
N GLN A 141 1.62 -13.50 -2.91
CA GLN A 141 1.73 -14.95 -3.09
C GLN A 141 1.49 -15.66 -1.76
N GLY A 142 0.74 -16.75 -1.81
CA GLY A 142 0.31 -17.52 -0.65
C GLY A 142 -1.17 -17.33 -0.36
N GLU A 143 -1.63 -17.72 0.82
CA GLU A 143 -3.04 -17.64 1.23
C GLU A 143 -3.29 -16.47 2.21
N ARG A 144 -2.24 -15.98 2.85
CA ARG A 144 -2.24 -14.86 3.80
C ARG A 144 -0.96 -14.06 3.59
N CYS A 145 -1.05 -12.76 3.77
CA CYS A 145 0.12 -11.90 3.69
C CYS A 145 -0.02 -10.72 4.65
N SER A 146 1.05 -10.45 5.39
CA SER A 146 1.13 -9.25 6.23
C SER A 146 2.55 -8.69 6.24
N TRP A 147 2.65 -7.35 6.31
CA TRP A 147 3.93 -6.66 6.32
C TRP A 147 3.82 -5.31 7.01
N LEU A 148 4.98 -4.82 7.45
CA LEU A 148 5.14 -3.46 7.96
C LEU A 148 5.78 -2.57 6.90
N ILE A 149 5.32 -1.32 6.86
CA ILE A 149 6.00 -0.21 6.18
C ILE A 149 6.39 0.81 7.23
N THR A 150 7.67 1.17 7.27
CA THR A 150 8.16 2.28 8.08
C THR A 150 8.52 3.42 7.14
N GLU A 151 7.78 4.54 7.24
CA GLU A 151 8.05 5.76 6.49
C GLU A 151 9.31 6.43 7.05
N THR A 152 10.30 6.74 6.20
CA THR A 152 11.59 7.28 6.64
C THR A 152 11.83 8.68 6.10
N PHE A 153 12.36 8.83 4.90
CA PHE A 153 12.70 10.13 4.31
C PHE A 153 11.54 10.71 3.51
N GLU A 154 11.14 11.96 3.79
CA GLU A 154 10.05 12.64 3.09
C GLU A 154 10.55 13.32 1.79
N ASN A 155 9.93 12.96 0.66
CA ASN A 155 10.09 13.70 -0.58
C ASN A 155 9.23 14.97 -0.55
N LYS A 156 9.84 16.13 -0.34
CA LYS A 156 9.12 17.41 -0.25
C LYS A 156 8.47 17.86 -1.56
N ASN A 157 8.94 17.32 -2.69
CA ASN A 157 8.41 17.62 -4.03
C ASN A 157 7.47 16.53 -4.53
N PHE A 158 6.89 15.74 -3.62
CA PHE A 158 6.00 14.65 -3.96
C PHE A 158 4.71 15.15 -4.62
N GLU A 159 4.42 14.58 -5.78
CA GLU A 159 3.12 14.68 -6.44
C GLU A 159 2.45 13.29 -6.39
N GLN A 160 1.20 13.26 -5.98
CA GLN A 160 0.45 12.01 -5.90
C GLN A 160 -0.04 11.59 -7.28
N ILE A 161 0.88 11.05 -8.08
CA ILE A 161 0.65 10.55 -9.43
C ILE A 161 0.27 9.08 -9.39
N ALA A 162 -0.58 8.65 -10.33
CA ALA A 162 -0.91 7.24 -10.55
C ALA A 162 -0.98 6.94 -12.05
N TYR A 163 -0.54 5.75 -12.44
CA TYR A 163 -0.60 5.25 -13.81
C TYR A 163 -1.46 4.00 -13.88
N HIS A 164 -2.45 4.01 -14.76
CA HIS A 164 -3.35 2.88 -14.96
C HIS A 164 -4.01 2.96 -16.34
N GLN A 165 -4.41 1.82 -16.93
CA GLN A 165 -5.11 1.82 -18.22
C GLN A 165 -6.51 2.45 -18.10
N ASN A 166 -7.25 2.07 -17.05
CA ASN A 166 -8.62 2.51 -16.80
C ASN A 166 -8.85 2.70 -15.30
N LEU A 167 -8.33 3.79 -14.72
CA LEU A 167 -8.55 4.05 -13.30
C LEU A 167 -9.99 4.47 -13.03
N ILE A 168 -10.68 3.68 -12.23
CA ILE A 168 -12.06 3.94 -11.81
C ILE A 168 -12.06 4.16 -10.29
N GLU A 169 -12.74 5.22 -9.85
CA GLU A 169 -12.96 5.45 -8.42
C GLU A 169 -13.88 4.35 -7.86
N ARG A 170 -13.41 3.65 -6.82
CA ARG A 170 -14.12 2.54 -6.19
C ARG A 170 -14.61 2.97 -4.82
N LYS A 171 -15.93 3.06 -4.66
CA LYS A 171 -16.60 3.54 -3.42
C LYS A 171 -16.39 2.62 -2.21
N GLU A 172 -16.06 1.35 -2.43
CA GLU A 172 -15.80 0.35 -1.39
C GLU A 172 -14.42 0.47 -0.75
N LEU A 173 -13.51 1.28 -1.32
CA LEU A 173 -12.16 1.45 -0.80
C LEU A 173 -12.11 2.45 0.37
N TYR A 174 -11.05 2.35 1.17
CA TYR A 174 -10.74 3.27 2.28
C TYR A 174 -11.86 3.46 3.30
N LYS A 175 -12.54 2.37 3.69
CA LYS A 175 -13.58 2.40 4.70
C LYS A 175 -12.97 2.31 6.11
N PRO A 176 -13.47 3.09 7.10
CA PRO A 176 -13.08 2.90 8.50
C PRO A 176 -13.33 1.45 8.94
N MET A 177 -12.43 0.90 9.72
CA MET A 177 -12.54 -0.44 10.28
C MET A 177 -12.95 -0.34 11.75
N LEU A 178 -14.15 -0.79 12.07
CA LEU A 178 -14.62 -0.91 13.45
C LEU A 178 -14.00 -2.15 14.11
N ASN A 179 -13.83 -2.12 15.43
CA ASN A 179 -13.27 -3.21 16.24
C ASN A 179 -11.89 -3.68 15.75
N SER A 180 -11.07 -2.73 15.30
CA SER A 180 -9.76 -3.02 14.70
C SER A 180 -8.78 -3.65 15.68
N ASN A 181 -8.86 -3.31 16.97
CA ASN A 181 -8.04 -3.95 18.01
C ASN A 181 -8.43 -5.42 18.22
N GLU A 182 -9.72 -5.73 18.31
CA GLU A 182 -10.19 -7.12 18.43
C GLU A 182 -9.75 -7.97 17.22
N TYR A 183 -9.84 -7.40 16.03
CA TYR A 183 -9.34 -8.03 14.81
C TYR A 183 -7.85 -8.34 14.90
N LEU A 184 -7.00 -7.36 15.29
CA LEU A 184 -5.56 -7.55 15.42
C LEU A 184 -5.19 -8.52 16.54
N HIS A 185 -5.91 -8.47 17.68
CA HIS A 185 -5.72 -9.44 18.76
C HIS A 185 -5.99 -10.88 18.29
N SER A 186 -7.07 -11.09 17.55
CA SER A 186 -7.39 -12.40 16.96
C SER A 186 -6.35 -12.82 15.92
N TYR A 187 -5.93 -11.89 15.02
CA TYR A 187 -4.99 -12.19 13.95
C TYR A 187 -3.62 -12.63 14.47
N PHE A 188 -3.10 -11.95 15.50
CA PHE A 188 -1.77 -12.19 16.06
C PHE A 188 -1.77 -13.08 17.30
N ASN A 189 -2.90 -13.56 17.79
CA ASN A 189 -3.04 -14.28 19.07
C ASN A 189 -2.40 -13.49 20.23
N LEU A 190 -2.89 -12.26 20.49
CA LEU A 190 -2.44 -11.37 21.55
C LEU A 190 -3.21 -11.60 22.86
#